data_4f70a3aee0776c6196737409bcace97b
#
_entry.id   4f70a3aee0776c6196737409bcace97b
#
_cell.length_a   1.000
_cell.length_b   1.000
_cell.length_c   1.000
_cell.angle_alpha   90.00
_cell.angle_beta   90.00
_cell.angle_gamma   90.00
#
_symmetry.space_group_name_H-M   'P 1'
#
loop_
_entity.id
_entity.type
_entity.pdbx_description
1 polymer ?
#
loop_
_entity_poly.entity_id
_entity_poly.type
_entity_poly.pdbx_seq_one_letter_code
_entity_poly.pdbx_strand_id
1 'polypeptide(L)'
;RSVQGMGLLYYFESPLLIIGLIAVFSKNTKRGVKAVILPWLLLAPIPSIITIDSPSTVRALNLLPVLIMIESLGLITALSWLKKRRFAQVLISLFVLWNISYFVYQLFYVYPVKYSDKWQYGYKQAIEFARDHYDQADLIYLPAKYGEPHIYTLFYTAFDPGRYQQIERQTTIDPTGWIHVSGFDKYHFSDYSGLDSPSEIIARNSGTIVMVTGFAQLPGEYPRL
;
A
#
# COMPACT_ATOMS: atom_id res chain seq x y z
N ARG A 1 1.84 2.76 1.66
CA ARG A 1 2.32 2.87 0.26
C ARG A 1 1.83 4.19 -0.29
N SER A 2 2.76 5.15 -0.49
CA SER A 2 2.46 6.49 -1.01
C SER A 2 2.26 6.47 -2.53
N VAL A 3 1.63 7.52 -3.05
CA VAL A 3 1.58 7.76 -4.50
C VAL A 3 3.03 7.88 -5.01
N GLN A 4 3.42 6.99 -5.90
CA GLN A 4 4.78 6.95 -6.45
C GLN A 4 5.05 8.22 -7.27
N GLY A 5 6.28 8.76 -7.15
CA GLY A 5 6.65 10.02 -7.79
C GLY A 5 6.29 11.28 -6.99
N MET A 6 5.52 11.13 -5.90
CA MET A 6 5.32 12.13 -4.86
C MET A 6 5.79 11.52 -3.54
N GLY A 7 6.58 12.23 -2.77
CA GLY A 7 6.94 11.81 -1.41
C GLY A 7 5.74 11.79 -0.46
N LEU A 8 6.01 11.68 0.84
CA LEU A 8 4.99 11.88 1.88
C LEU A 8 4.58 13.34 2.03
N LEU A 9 5.37 14.24 1.48
CA LEU A 9 5.21 15.69 1.54
C LEU A 9 5.18 16.25 0.11
N TYR A 10 4.43 17.33 -0.09
CA TYR A 10 4.45 18.09 -1.32
C TYR A 10 5.78 18.82 -1.49
N TYR A 11 6.18 19.09 -2.72
CA TYR A 11 7.44 19.78 -3.00
C TYR A 11 7.51 21.18 -2.37
N PHE A 12 6.38 21.88 -2.24
CA PHE A 12 6.33 23.20 -1.61
C PHE A 12 6.47 23.15 -0.08
N GLU A 13 6.23 22.01 0.56
CA GLU A 13 6.35 21.83 2.01
C GLU A 13 7.81 21.79 2.46
N SER A 14 8.70 21.25 1.61
CA SER A 14 10.12 21.14 1.95
C SER A 14 10.78 22.47 2.34
N PRO A 15 10.64 23.58 1.56
CA PRO A 15 11.17 24.87 1.99
C PRO A 15 10.47 25.43 3.23
N LEU A 16 9.17 25.15 3.42
CA LEU A 16 8.44 25.57 4.62
C LEU A 16 8.95 24.85 5.87
N LEU A 17 9.24 23.54 5.77
CA LEU A 17 9.86 22.78 6.86
C LEU A 17 11.23 23.36 7.24
N ILE A 18 12.07 23.70 6.26
CA ILE A 18 13.41 24.28 6.53
C ILE A 18 13.26 25.63 7.26
N ILE A 19 12.42 26.52 6.73
CA ILE A 19 12.15 27.83 7.35
C ILE A 19 11.55 27.64 8.75
N GLY A 20 10.61 26.69 8.90
CA GLY A 20 9.96 26.37 10.16
C GLY A 20 10.94 25.84 11.21
N LEU A 21 11.83 24.93 10.84
CA LEU A 21 12.89 24.44 11.73
C LEU A 21 13.80 25.58 12.20
N ILE A 22 14.22 26.45 11.29
CA ILE A 22 15.00 27.66 11.68
C ILE A 22 14.19 28.52 12.64
N ALA A 23 12.90 28.74 12.38
CA ALA A 23 12.00 29.49 13.24
C ALA A 23 11.82 28.87 14.62
N VAL A 24 11.75 27.54 14.75
CA VAL A 24 11.69 26.84 16.03
C VAL A 24 12.89 27.20 16.91
N PHE A 25 14.11 27.23 16.34
CA PHE A 25 15.31 27.57 17.09
C PHE A 25 15.49 29.07 17.32
N SER A 26 14.71 29.92 16.68
CA SER A 26 14.76 31.38 16.88
C SER A 26 14.49 31.78 18.33
N LYS A 27 15.10 32.88 18.77
CA LYS A 27 14.85 33.46 20.10
C LYS A 27 13.39 33.93 20.29
N ASN A 28 12.71 34.25 19.20
CA ASN A 28 11.32 34.73 19.22
C ASN A 28 10.29 33.62 19.47
N THR A 29 10.66 32.35 19.31
CA THR A 29 9.76 31.24 19.56
C THR A 29 9.69 30.91 21.04
N LYS A 30 8.46 30.88 21.60
CA LYS A 30 8.22 30.64 23.03
C LYS A 30 8.79 29.28 23.47
N ARG A 31 9.35 29.24 24.67
CA ARG A 31 9.92 27.99 25.25
C ARG A 31 8.93 26.84 25.26
N GLY A 32 7.64 27.10 25.57
CA GLY A 32 6.60 26.07 25.57
C GLY A 32 6.41 25.42 24.19
N VAL A 33 6.49 26.19 23.10
CA VAL A 33 6.40 25.65 21.73
C VAL A 33 7.58 24.72 21.44
N LYS A 34 8.80 25.12 21.80
CA LYS A 34 10.01 24.30 21.65
C LYS A 34 9.90 23.01 22.49
N ALA A 35 9.40 23.11 23.72
CA ALA A 35 9.26 21.98 24.64
C ALA A 35 8.25 20.93 24.14
N VAL A 36 7.33 21.29 23.24
CA VAL A 36 6.42 20.35 22.59
C VAL A 36 7.03 19.81 21.29
N ILE A 37 7.47 20.71 20.41
CA ILE A 37 7.92 20.32 19.05
C ILE A 37 9.17 19.43 19.09
N LEU A 38 10.18 19.79 19.87
CA LEU A 38 11.46 19.09 19.83
C LEU A 38 11.40 17.67 20.35
N PRO A 39 10.81 17.37 21.55
CA PRO A 39 10.63 16.01 21.99
C PRO A 39 9.74 15.20 21.05
N TRP A 40 8.66 15.77 20.56
CA TRP A 40 7.75 15.08 19.64
C TRP A 40 8.46 14.68 18.35
N LEU A 41 9.23 15.61 17.74
CA LEU A 41 10.01 15.32 16.54
C LEU A 41 11.02 14.18 16.72
N LEU A 42 11.62 14.07 17.92
CA LEU A 42 12.59 13.00 18.25
C LEU A 42 11.91 11.67 18.58
N LEU A 43 10.76 11.69 19.25
CA LEU A 43 10.09 10.47 19.74
C LEU A 43 9.16 9.84 18.69
N ALA A 44 8.53 10.65 17.83
CA ALA A 44 7.54 10.17 16.87
C ALA A 44 8.07 9.11 15.87
N PRO A 45 9.31 9.13 15.38
CA PRO A 45 9.80 8.09 14.47
C PRO A 45 10.15 6.76 15.16
N ILE A 46 10.29 6.74 16.49
CA ILE A 46 10.75 5.55 17.23
C ILE A 46 9.91 4.29 16.91
N PRO A 47 8.56 4.30 16.93
CA PRO A 47 7.78 3.12 16.59
C PRO A 47 8.05 2.58 15.19
N SER A 48 8.37 3.46 14.24
CA SER A 48 8.72 3.07 12.87
C SER A 48 10.11 2.43 12.76
N ILE A 49 11.03 2.80 13.65
CA ILE A 49 12.44 2.34 13.62
C ILE A 49 12.58 0.97 14.28
N ILE A 50 11.90 0.73 15.41
CA ILE A 50 12.07 -0.48 16.24
C ILE A 50 11.27 -1.69 15.77
N THR A 51 10.46 -1.56 14.72
CA THR A 51 9.60 -2.65 14.23
C THR A 51 10.26 -3.44 13.10
N ILE A 52 9.87 -4.72 12.96
CA ILE A 52 10.45 -5.66 11.98
C ILE A 52 10.37 -5.10 10.54
N ASP A 53 9.23 -4.45 10.17
CA ASP A 53 9.03 -3.85 8.84
C ASP A 53 9.58 -2.42 8.75
N SER A 54 10.72 -2.15 9.34
CA SER A 54 11.35 -0.83 9.33
C SER A 54 11.97 -0.52 7.95
N PRO A 55 11.81 0.74 7.45
CA PRO A 55 10.99 1.81 7.98
C PRO A 55 9.51 1.71 7.57
N SER A 56 8.60 1.87 8.51
CA SER A 56 7.15 1.82 8.25
C SER A 56 6.52 3.21 8.25
N THR A 57 6.03 3.64 7.09
CA THR A 57 5.34 4.94 6.94
C THR A 57 4.09 5.04 7.79
N VAL A 58 3.32 3.95 7.92
CA VAL A 58 2.08 3.93 8.71
C VAL A 58 2.38 4.16 10.20
N ARG A 59 3.43 3.53 10.70
CA ARG A 59 3.87 3.71 12.09
C ARG A 59 4.54 5.06 12.35
N ALA A 60 5.00 5.74 11.29
CA ALA A 60 5.53 7.09 11.37
C ALA A 60 4.45 8.19 11.26
N LEU A 61 3.15 7.85 11.13
CA LEU A 61 2.07 8.85 11.04
C LEU A 61 2.02 9.80 12.25
N ASN A 62 2.50 9.36 13.42
CA ASN A 62 2.64 10.21 14.60
C ASN A 62 3.60 11.40 14.41
N LEU A 63 4.43 11.37 13.35
CA LEU A 63 5.32 12.47 12.98
C LEU A 63 4.54 13.59 12.26
N LEU A 64 3.43 13.27 11.59
CA LEU A 64 2.68 14.23 10.75
C LEU A 64 2.23 15.49 11.51
N PRO A 65 1.62 15.41 12.71
CA PRO A 65 1.21 16.62 13.43
C PRO A 65 2.38 17.57 13.74
N VAL A 66 3.52 17.05 14.15
CA VAL A 66 4.67 17.91 14.46
C VAL A 66 5.30 18.53 13.20
N LEU A 67 5.28 17.83 12.06
CA LEU A 67 5.70 18.41 10.79
C LEU A 67 4.77 19.56 10.38
N ILE A 68 3.45 19.38 10.47
CA ILE A 68 2.47 20.45 10.19
C ILE A 68 2.68 21.67 11.10
N MET A 69 3.01 21.45 12.38
CA MET A 69 3.32 22.55 13.31
C MET A 69 4.57 23.33 12.87
N ILE A 70 5.61 22.62 12.44
CA ILE A 70 6.86 23.23 11.94
C ILE A 70 6.59 24.00 10.65
N GLU A 71 5.87 23.38 9.71
CA GLU A 71 5.46 24.01 8.44
C GLU A 71 4.62 25.26 8.64
N SER A 72 3.69 25.22 9.62
CA SER A 72 2.88 26.39 9.98
C SER A 72 3.74 27.56 10.45
N LEU A 73 4.76 27.30 11.28
CA LEU A 73 5.72 28.31 11.69
C LEU A 73 6.52 28.82 10.49
N GLY A 74 6.93 27.93 9.58
CA GLY A 74 7.60 28.26 8.35
C GLY A 74 6.76 29.16 7.45
N LEU A 75 5.48 28.80 7.28
CA LEU A 75 4.54 29.56 6.47
C LEU A 75 4.32 30.97 7.04
N ILE A 76 4.08 31.10 8.35
CA ILE A 76 3.91 32.41 9.02
C ILE A 76 5.17 33.28 8.80
N THR A 77 6.35 32.68 8.96
CA THR A 77 7.63 33.37 8.76
C THR A 77 7.80 33.80 7.30
N ALA A 78 7.58 32.92 6.35
CA ALA A 78 7.68 33.19 4.92
C ALA A 78 6.68 34.29 4.48
N LEU A 79 5.42 34.23 4.95
CA LEU A 79 4.41 35.24 4.66
C LEU A 79 4.81 36.62 5.20
N SER A 80 5.46 36.70 6.37
CA SER A 80 5.97 37.96 6.91
C SER A 80 7.01 38.61 6.00
N TRP A 81 7.87 37.82 5.39
CA TRP A 81 8.88 38.29 4.44
C TRP A 81 8.28 38.75 3.10
N LEU A 82 7.18 38.09 2.69
CA LEU A 82 6.54 38.31 1.40
C LEU A 82 5.42 39.35 1.44
N LYS A 83 5.10 39.92 2.62
CA LYS A 83 3.95 40.80 2.84
C LYS A 83 3.82 41.97 1.85
N LYS A 84 4.95 42.47 1.33
CA LYS A 84 4.98 43.59 0.35
C LYS A 84 5.31 43.14 -1.10
N ARG A 85 5.41 41.84 -1.37
CA ARG A 85 5.90 41.30 -2.67
C ARG A 85 4.77 40.50 -3.37
N ARG A 86 3.76 41.22 -3.88
CA ARG A 86 2.61 40.61 -4.55
C ARG A 86 2.97 39.63 -5.65
N PHE A 87 4.00 39.97 -6.49
CA PHE A 87 4.46 39.07 -7.55
C PHE A 87 4.96 37.72 -7.00
N ALA A 88 5.74 37.73 -5.93
CA ALA A 88 6.22 36.50 -5.29
C ALA A 88 5.08 35.69 -4.67
N GLN A 89 4.07 36.35 -4.08
CA GLN A 89 2.89 35.66 -3.57
C GLN A 89 2.13 34.93 -4.69
N VAL A 90 1.93 35.56 -5.84
CA VAL A 90 1.29 34.94 -7.01
C VAL A 90 2.07 33.72 -7.50
N LEU A 91 3.40 33.85 -7.66
CA LEU A 91 4.24 32.73 -8.10
C LEU A 91 4.16 31.53 -7.14
N ILE A 92 4.22 31.78 -5.83
CA ILE A 92 4.10 30.73 -4.83
C ILE A 92 2.72 30.08 -4.88
N SER A 93 1.64 30.87 -5.03
CA SER A 93 0.29 30.33 -5.16
C SER A 93 0.13 29.45 -6.41
N LEU A 94 0.69 29.86 -7.54
CA LEU A 94 0.71 29.05 -8.76
C LEU A 94 1.52 27.76 -8.58
N PHE A 95 2.65 27.81 -7.88
CA PHE A 95 3.45 26.63 -7.57
C PHE A 95 2.72 25.64 -6.67
N VAL A 96 2.04 26.13 -5.63
CA VAL A 96 1.20 25.30 -4.75
C VAL A 96 0.06 24.67 -5.55
N LEU A 97 -0.64 25.45 -6.37
CA LEU A 97 -1.74 24.96 -7.21
C LEU A 97 -1.25 23.89 -8.19
N TRP A 98 -0.09 24.10 -8.82
CA TRP A 98 0.53 23.10 -9.69
C TRP A 98 0.83 21.80 -8.95
N ASN A 99 1.42 21.87 -7.74
CA ASN A 99 1.70 20.67 -6.93
C ASN A 99 0.42 19.90 -6.58
N ILE A 100 -0.64 20.59 -6.16
CA ILE A 100 -1.93 19.96 -5.84
C ILE A 100 -2.52 19.31 -7.10
N SER A 101 -2.52 20.03 -8.23
CA SER A 101 -3.03 19.50 -9.51
C SER A 101 -2.22 18.29 -9.96
N TYR A 102 -0.91 18.31 -9.80
CA TYR A 102 -0.05 17.17 -10.10
C TYR A 102 -0.37 15.96 -9.21
N PHE A 103 -0.56 16.18 -7.90
CA PHE A 103 -0.98 15.10 -6.99
C PHE A 103 -2.33 14.50 -7.39
N VAL A 104 -3.32 15.33 -7.68
CA VAL A 104 -4.66 14.88 -8.13
C VAL A 104 -4.53 14.06 -9.43
N TYR A 105 -3.75 14.54 -10.38
CA TYR A 105 -3.47 13.79 -11.61
C TYR A 105 -2.81 12.44 -11.34
N GLN A 106 -1.77 12.41 -10.52
CA GLN A 106 -1.10 11.16 -10.14
C GLN A 106 -2.05 10.19 -9.43
N LEU A 107 -2.86 10.69 -8.49
CA LEU A 107 -3.76 9.86 -7.68
C LEU A 107 -4.89 9.24 -8.51
N PHE A 108 -5.52 10.01 -9.40
CA PHE A 108 -6.72 9.56 -10.11
C PHE A 108 -6.46 8.96 -11.49
N TYR A 109 -5.37 9.33 -12.15
CA TYR A 109 -5.10 8.86 -13.52
C TYR A 109 -3.91 7.89 -13.60
N VAL A 110 -2.83 8.14 -12.88
CA VAL A 110 -1.62 7.30 -12.97
C VAL A 110 -1.67 6.14 -12.00
N TYR A 111 -2.00 6.42 -10.75
CA TYR A 111 -1.94 5.45 -9.67
C TYR A 111 -2.89 4.26 -9.85
N PRO A 112 -4.17 4.44 -10.25
CA PRO A 112 -5.08 3.32 -10.45
C PRO A 112 -4.65 2.37 -11.56
N VAL A 113 -4.00 2.90 -12.61
CA VAL A 113 -3.53 2.09 -13.75
C VAL A 113 -2.22 1.39 -13.43
N LYS A 114 -1.25 2.12 -12.87
CA LYS A 114 0.12 1.62 -12.70
C LYS A 114 0.32 0.76 -11.46
N TYR A 115 -0.51 0.95 -10.44
CA TYR A 115 -0.35 0.32 -9.11
C TYR A 115 -1.60 -0.42 -8.62
N SER A 116 -2.52 -0.74 -9.53
CA SER A 116 -3.75 -1.49 -9.24
C SER A 116 -3.46 -2.86 -8.60
N ASP A 117 -2.37 -3.51 -9.01
CA ASP A 117 -1.88 -4.77 -8.44
C ASP A 117 -1.59 -4.66 -6.93
N LYS A 118 -1.08 -3.50 -6.48
CA LYS A 118 -0.79 -3.24 -5.05
C LYS A 118 -2.05 -3.12 -4.19
N TRP A 119 -3.21 -2.94 -4.82
CA TRP A 119 -4.52 -2.85 -4.20
C TRP A 119 -5.39 -4.07 -4.48
N GLN A 120 -4.75 -5.17 -4.87
CA GLN A 120 -5.41 -6.44 -5.15
C GLN A 120 -6.53 -6.34 -6.21
N TYR A 121 -6.38 -5.37 -7.13
CA TYR A 121 -7.28 -5.28 -8.27
C TYR A 121 -7.19 -6.56 -9.10
N GLY A 122 -8.34 -7.11 -9.48
CA GLY A 122 -8.41 -8.37 -10.21
C GLY A 122 -8.81 -9.57 -9.36
N TYR A 123 -8.61 -9.58 -8.04
CA TYR A 123 -9.06 -10.70 -7.20
C TYR A 123 -10.56 -10.94 -7.29
N LYS A 124 -11.38 -9.89 -7.32
CA LYS A 124 -12.83 -10.05 -7.48
C LYS A 124 -13.16 -10.84 -8.72
N GLN A 125 -12.68 -10.39 -9.89
CA GLN A 125 -12.94 -11.02 -11.18
C GLN A 125 -12.41 -12.45 -11.23
N ALA A 126 -11.19 -12.67 -10.72
CA ALA A 126 -10.57 -13.99 -10.63
C ALA A 126 -11.38 -14.97 -9.78
N ILE A 127 -11.87 -14.52 -8.63
CA ILE A 127 -12.62 -15.35 -7.70
C ILE A 127 -14.06 -15.59 -8.21
N GLU A 128 -14.71 -14.59 -8.79
CA GLU A 128 -16.02 -14.76 -9.42
C GLU A 128 -15.95 -15.77 -10.57
N PHE A 129 -14.93 -15.67 -11.42
CA PHE A 129 -14.67 -16.67 -12.45
C PHE A 129 -14.43 -18.07 -11.86
N ALA A 130 -13.61 -18.20 -10.84
CA ALA A 130 -13.34 -19.46 -10.16
C ALA A 130 -14.59 -20.07 -9.51
N ARG A 131 -15.43 -19.22 -8.91
CA ARG A 131 -16.74 -19.63 -8.34
C ARG A 131 -17.67 -20.19 -9.42
N ASP A 132 -17.75 -19.51 -10.56
CA ASP A 132 -18.66 -19.91 -11.64
C ASP A 132 -18.24 -21.25 -12.28
N HIS A 133 -16.99 -21.69 -12.07
CA HIS A 133 -16.46 -22.99 -12.51
C HIS A 133 -16.23 -23.98 -11.36
N TYR A 134 -16.72 -23.66 -10.16
CA TYR A 134 -16.45 -24.46 -8.96
C TYR A 134 -16.92 -25.91 -9.06
N ASP A 135 -18.11 -26.15 -9.62
CA ASP A 135 -18.67 -27.50 -9.73
C ASP A 135 -17.97 -28.35 -10.78
N GLN A 136 -17.31 -27.71 -11.77
CA GLN A 136 -16.60 -28.37 -12.85
C GLN A 136 -15.13 -28.67 -12.48
N ALA A 137 -14.60 -28.01 -11.46
CA ALA A 137 -13.21 -28.13 -11.05
C ALA A 137 -13.02 -29.10 -9.89
N ASP A 138 -12.00 -29.92 -9.96
CA ASP A 138 -11.49 -30.67 -8.81
C ASP A 138 -10.58 -29.81 -7.94
N LEU A 139 -9.79 -28.94 -8.57
CA LEU A 139 -8.86 -28.01 -7.92
C LEU A 139 -8.94 -26.63 -8.55
N ILE A 140 -8.83 -25.57 -7.73
CA ILE A 140 -8.85 -24.18 -8.15
C ILE A 140 -7.60 -23.50 -7.61
N TYR A 141 -6.72 -23.05 -8.52
CA TYR A 141 -5.50 -22.34 -8.16
C TYR A 141 -5.65 -20.82 -8.38
N LEU A 142 -5.38 -20.04 -7.33
CA LEU A 142 -5.40 -18.58 -7.34
C LEU A 142 -4.04 -18.01 -6.94
N PRO A 143 -3.64 -16.84 -7.47
CA PRO A 143 -2.33 -16.26 -7.16
C PRO A 143 -2.24 -15.79 -5.70
N ALA A 144 -1.15 -16.11 -5.02
CA ALA A 144 -0.84 -15.67 -3.65
C ALA A 144 0.00 -14.39 -3.59
N LYS A 145 0.54 -13.93 -4.71
CA LYS A 145 1.54 -12.86 -4.79
C LYS A 145 1.12 -11.51 -4.20
N TYR A 146 -0.15 -11.18 -4.16
CA TYR A 146 -0.64 -9.83 -3.85
C TYR A 146 -1.33 -9.69 -2.50
N GLY A 147 -1.10 -10.57 -1.55
CA GLY A 147 -1.66 -10.52 -0.20
C GLY A 147 -2.27 -11.84 0.23
N GLU A 148 -3.28 -11.79 1.09
CA GLU A 148 -3.95 -12.96 1.67
C GLU A 148 -5.16 -13.41 0.82
N PRO A 149 -4.97 -14.19 -0.25
CA PRO A 149 -6.01 -14.51 -1.22
C PRO A 149 -7.20 -15.27 -0.60
N HIS A 150 -6.97 -16.04 0.46
CA HIS A 150 -8.03 -16.77 1.14
C HIS A 150 -9.12 -15.84 1.69
N ILE A 151 -8.76 -14.64 2.19
CA ILE A 151 -9.73 -13.67 2.71
C ILE A 151 -10.63 -13.16 1.59
N TYR A 152 -10.06 -12.85 0.42
CA TYR A 152 -10.82 -12.41 -0.75
C TYR A 152 -11.70 -13.52 -1.29
N THR A 153 -11.20 -14.78 -1.30
CA THR A 153 -11.98 -15.94 -1.71
C THR A 153 -13.19 -16.12 -0.82
N LEU A 154 -13.02 -16.12 0.49
CA LEU A 154 -14.13 -16.23 1.46
C LEU A 154 -15.15 -15.10 1.25
N PHE A 155 -14.70 -13.88 1.04
CA PHE A 155 -15.55 -12.70 0.88
C PHE A 155 -16.37 -12.75 -0.43
N TYR A 156 -15.71 -12.94 -1.58
CA TYR A 156 -16.39 -12.88 -2.88
C TYR A 156 -17.19 -14.13 -3.22
N THR A 157 -16.89 -15.28 -2.59
CA THR A 157 -17.73 -16.49 -2.72
C THR A 157 -18.86 -16.53 -1.70
N ALA A 158 -18.90 -15.57 -0.74
CA ALA A 158 -19.79 -15.62 0.42
C ALA A 158 -19.70 -16.95 1.16
N PHE A 159 -18.49 -17.50 1.32
CA PHE A 159 -18.26 -18.79 1.93
C PHE A 159 -18.77 -18.81 3.37
N ASP A 160 -19.48 -19.87 3.75
CA ASP A 160 -20.06 -19.98 5.10
C ASP A 160 -18.97 -19.98 6.18
N PRO A 161 -18.98 -19.01 7.12
CA PRO A 161 -17.97 -18.93 8.18
C PRO A 161 -17.97 -20.15 9.11
N GLY A 162 -19.13 -20.74 9.38
CA GLY A 162 -19.23 -21.93 10.21
C GLY A 162 -18.59 -23.14 9.55
N ARG A 163 -18.82 -23.31 8.23
CA ARG A 163 -18.14 -24.33 7.43
C ARG A 163 -16.63 -24.08 7.38
N TYR A 164 -16.20 -22.84 7.17
CA TYR A 164 -14.76 -22.49 7.12
C TYR A 164 -14.02 -22.82 8.41
N GLN A 165 -14.65 -22.66 9.56
CA GLN A 165 -14.05 -23.00 10.85
C GLN A 165 -13.87 -24.51 11.05
N GLN A 166 -14.69 -25.34 10.39
CA GLN A 166 -14.70 -26.80 10.54
C GLN A 166 -13.83 -27.54 9.53
N ILE A 167 -13.58 -26.94 8.35
CA ILE A 167 -12.77 -27.58 7.32
C ILE A 167 -11.27 -27.48 7.63
N GLU A 168 -10.52 -28.47 7.14
CA GLU A 168 -9.07 -28.45 7.19
C GLU A 168 -8.51 -27.33 6.28
N ARG A 169 -7.53 -26.61 6.82
CA ARG A 169 -6.83 -25.52 6.12
C ARG A 169 -5.36 -25.87 5.99
N GLN A 170 -4.85 -25.79 4.79
CA GLN A 170 -3.43 -25.87 4.56
C GLN A 170 -2.80 -24.52 4.94
N THR A 171 -1.74 -24.55 5.73
CA THR A 171 -1.06 -23.32 6.17
C THR A 171 0.44 -23.43 5.97
N THR A 172 1.06 -22.30 5.67
CA THR A 172 2.50 -22.14 5.60
C THR A 172 2.93 -21.03 6.56
N ILE A 173 4.15 -21.14 7.08
CA ILE A 173 4.74 -20.13 7.98
C ILE A 173 5.89 -19.49 7.22
N ASP A 174 5.87 -18.18 7.10
CA ASP A 174 6.95 -17.43 6.48
C ASP A 174 8.17 -17.27 7.42
N PRO A 175 9.33 -16.81 6.92
CA PRO A 175 10.52 -16.62 7.75
C PRO A 175 10.36 -15.60 8.89
N THR A 176 9.33 -14.77 8.86
CA THR A 176 9.01 -13.78 9.91
C THR A 176 8.06 -14.34 10.98
N GLY A 177 7.57 -15.58 10.79
CA GLY A 177 6.66 -16.27 11.72
C GLY A 177 5.17 -16.01 11.45
N TRP A 178 4.81 -15.36 10.32
CA TRP A 178 3.41 -15.20 9.93
C TRP A 178 2.84 -16.48 9.32
N ILE A 179 1.62 -16.79 9.72
CA ILE A 179 0.87 -17.95 9.20
C ILE A 179 0.04 -17.49 8.02
N HIS A 180 0.25 -18.11 6.86
CA HIS A 180 -0.52 -17.88 5.64
C HIS A 180 -1.36 -19.11 5.34
N VAL A 181 -2.59 -18.92 4.89
CA VAL A 181 -3.43 -20.00 4.39
C VAL A 181 -3.08 -20.26 2.94
N SER A 182 -2.52 -21.42 2.65
CA SER A 182 -2.12 -21.85 1.31
C SER A 182 -3.21 -22.67 0.60
N GLY A 183 -4.27 -23.10 1.31
CA GLY A 183 -5.41 -23.77 0.70
C GLY A 183 -6.52 -24.12 1.69
N PHE A 184 -7.73 -24.24 1.16
CA PHE A 184 -8.90 -24.80 1.84
C PHE A 184 -9.94 -25.26 0.80
N ASP A 185 -10.69 -26.28 1.11
CA ASP A 185 -11.68 -26.87 0.21
C ASP A 185 -11.04 -27.22 -1.15
N LYS A 186 -11.53 -26.74 -2.28
CA LYS A 186 -10.94 -26.89 -3.61
C LYS A 186 -9.93 -25.77 -3.95
N TYR A 187 -9.83 -24.72 -3.13
CA TYR A 187 -9.00 -23.55 -3.39
C TYR A 187 -7.57 -23.72 -2.91
N HIS A 188 -6.63 -23.49 -3.79
CA HIS A 188 -5.19 -23.47 -3.52
C HIS A 188 -4.59 -22.11 -3.91
N PHE A 189 -3.69 -21.62 -3.08
CA PHE A 189 -3.06 -20.30 -3.26
C PHE A 189 -1.57 -20.48 -3.47
N SER A 190 -1.10 -20.06 -4.63
CA SER A 190 0.30 -20.23 -5.02
C SER A 190 0.85 -18.97 -5.70
N ASP A 191 2.16 -18.74 -5.58
CA ASP A 191 2.89 -17.75 -6.36
C ASP A 191 3.34 -18.27 -7.74
N TYR A 192 2.97 -19.53 -8.05
CA TYR A 192 3.33 -20.24 -9.27
C TYR A 192 4.84 -20.34 -9.52
N SER A 193 5.62 -20.49 -8.48
CA SER A 193 7.06 -20.65 -8.54
C SER A 193 7.53 -22.05 -8.12
N GLY A 194 8.68 -22.48 -8.60
CA GLY A 194 9.28 -23.76 -8.23
C GLY A 194 8.37 -24.95 -8.52
N LEU A 195 8.11 -25.79 -7.50
CA LEU A 195 7.24 -26.97 -7.58
C LEU A 195 5.75 -26.64 -7.82
N ASP A 196 5.37 -25.40 -7.65
CA ASP A 196 4.02 -24.89 -7.93
C ASP A 196 3.96 -24.14 -9.25
N SER A 197 4.90 -24.34 -10.15
CA SER A 197 4.76 -23.86 -11.52
C SER A 197 3.53 -24.48 -12.19
N PRO A 198 2.87 -23.79 -13.13
CA PRO A 198 1.68 -24.32 -13.80
C PRO A 198 1.88 -25.70 -14.41
N SER A 199 3.03 -25.95 -15.03
CA SER A 199 3.38 -27.26 -15.61
C SER A 199 3.49 -28.37 -14.57
N GLU A 200 4.10 -28.08 -13.42
CA GLU A 200 4.22 -29.05 -12.32
C GLU A 200 2.88 -29.34 -11.64
N ILE A 201 2.04 -28.30 -11.44
CA ILE A 201 0.67 -28.48 -10.91
C ILE A 201 -0.13 -29.40 -11.82
N ILE A 202 -0.09 -29.17 -13.14
CA ILE A 202 -0.82 -29.97 -14.12
C ILE A 202 -0.27 -31.40 -14.16
N ALA A 203 1.05 -31.58 -14.13
CA ALA A 203 1.69 -32.90 -14.16
C ALA A 203 1.36 -33.78 -12.92
N ARG A 204 1.16 -33.15 -11.76
CA ARG A 204 0.85 -33.87 -10.50
C ARG A 204 -0.62 -34.22 -10.31
N ASN A 205 -1.51 -33.57 -11.05
CA ASN A 205 -2.94 -33.73 -10.86
C ASN A 205 -3.60 -34.25 -12.14
N SER A 206 -4.47 -35.26 -12.00
CA SER A 206 -5.19 -35.89 -13.12
C SER A 206 -6.61 -35.37 -13.33
N GLY A 207 -7.09 -34.47 -12.45
CA GLY A 207 -8.46 -33.94 -12.48
C GLY A 207 -8.57 -32.63 -13.26
N THR A 208 -9.76 -32.07 -13.27
CA THR A 208 -10.04 -30.75 -13.87
C THR A 208 -9.50 -29.64 -12.97
N ILE A 209 -8.58 -28.83 -13.51
CA ILE A 209 -7.94 -27.74 -12.79
C ILE A 209 -8.37 -26.41 -13.40
N VAL A 210 -8.90 -25.52 -12.57
CA VAL A 210 -9.10 -24.11 -12.90
C VAL A 210 -7.93 -23.33 -12.34
N MET A 211 -7.20 -22.65 -13.19
CA MET A 211 -6.01 -21.89 -12.81
C MET A 211 -6.12 -20.45 -13.27
N VAL A 212 -6.05 -19.51 -12.33
CA VAL A 212 -6.00 -18.07 -12.61
C VAL A 212 -4.58 -17.57 -12.43
N THR A 213 -3.95 -17.12 -13.49
CA THR A 213 -2.54 -16.67 -13.48
C THR A 213 -2.36 -15.41 -14.33
N GLY A 214 -1.18 -14.79 -14.23
CA GLY A 214 -0.75 -13.75 -15.17
C GLY A 214 -0.36 -14.35 -16.53
N PHE A 215 -0.52 -13.60 -17.61
CA PHE A 215 -0.30 -14.05 -18.99
C PHE A 215 1.03 -14.76 -19.25
N ALA A 216 2.09 -14.41 -18.54
CA ALA A 216 3.43 -14.95 -18.76
C ALA A 216 3.66 -16.32 -18.08
N GLN A 217 2.71 -16.82 -17.31
CA GLN A 217 2.91 -17.98 -16.43
C GLN A 217 2.30 -19.27 -16.97
N LEU A 218 1.39 -19.20 -17.95
CA LEU A 218 0.80 -20.39 -18.55
C LEU A 218 1.61 -20.87 -19.77
N PRO A 219 1.89 -22.16 -19.88
CA PRO A 219 2.38 -22.76 -21.12
C PRO A 219 1.46 -22.46 -22.29
N GLY A 220 2.01 -22.27 -23.50
CA GLY A 220 1.25 -21.86 -24.68
C GLY A 220 0.22 -22.87 -25.22
N GLU A 221 0.19 -24.07 -24.68
CA GLU A 221 -0.60 -25.22 -25.16
C GLU A 221 -1.99 -25.34 -24.51
N TYR A 222 -2.27 -24.53 -23.47
CA TYR A 222 -3.55 -24.62 -22.76
C TYR A 222 -4.55 -23.54 -23.22
N PRO A 223 -5.87 -23.89 -23.28
CA PRO A 223 -6.88 -22.91 -23.64
C PRO A 223 -6.87 -21.73 -22.65
N ARG A 224 -6.85 -20.55 -23.21
CA ARG A 224 -6.89 -19.28 -22.48
C ARG A 224 -8.25 -18.64 -22.74
N LEU A 225 -8.95 -18.26 -21.68
CA LEU A 225 -10.22 -17.55 -21.74
C LEU A 225 -9.99 -16.05 -21.75
#